data_68fa878739d8077ebe74e6b95e8f6e25
#
_entry.id   68fa878739d8077ebe74e6b95e8f6e25
#
_cell.length_a   1.000
_cell.length_b   1.000
_cell.length_c   1.000
_cell.angle_alpha   90.00
_cell.angle_beta   90.00
_cell.angle_gamma   90.00
#
_symmetry.space_group_name_H-M   'P 1'
#
loop_
_entity.id
_entity.type
_entity.pdbx_description
1 polymer ?
#
loop_
_entity_poly.entity_id
_entity_poly.type
_entity_poly.pdbx_seq_one_letter_code
_entity_poly.pdbx_strand_id
1 'polypeptide(L)'
;MSYSTLICGSGGAGRHVAEVLTKDGRGRITGLFDPVPAQLEKSQQAHPDATAGDDYERLLDQVDPDVVVVAGPDHLHADQSIMALEHGCHVLIEKPLATTSEDAQRIVDAQERTGLQVMTDHTVRYIYPWREMALAAQAEDIGRIFFIQGEYIHDLWSHYSPESPHYTPWRIDRDNPQNILLGGGCHPIDIMLWTIDSPVTEVFSYSSGFSVPGFPSDDCYIVVMRFENEAIGKVFVTSGCSGNQWTESGCGFLAVHGTDGTLYKGELSRRHEESVTLEDSSA
;
A
#
# COMPACT_ATOMS: atom_id res chain seq x y z
N MET A 1 5.07 -21.00 -16.41
CA MET A 1 3.65 -20.70 -16.67
C MET A 1 3.49 -19.19 -16.52
N SER A 2 2.72 -18.56 -17.39
CA SER A 2 2.42 -17.12 -17.29
C SER A 2 0.93 -16.98 -16.99
N TYR A 3 0.59 -16.19 -15.98
CA TYR A 3 -0.79 -15.95 -15.57
C TYR A 3 -1.44 -14.89 -16.46
N SER A 4 -2.66 -15.14 -16.94
CA SER A 4 -3.49 -14.12 -17.58
C SER A 4 -3.96 -13.12 -16.54
N THR A 5 -3.77 -11.82 -16.80
CA THR A 5 -4.00 -10.77 -15.81
C THR A 5 -4.88 -9.67 -16.38
N LEU A 6 -5.94 -9.31 -15.65
CA LEU A 6 -6.76 -8.15 -15.90
C LEU A 6 -6.39 -7.02 -14.92
N ILE A 7 -6.15 -5.82 -15.45
CA ILE A 7 -5.93 -4.61 -14.66
C ILE A 7 -7.26 -3.88 -14.50
N CYS A 8 -7.78 -3.85 -13.28
CA CYS A 8 -8.98 -3.11 -12.89
C CYS A 8 -8.55 -1.75 -12.31
N GLY A 9 -8.68 -0.70 -13.11
CA GLY A 9 -8.14 0.63 -12.84
C GLY A 9 -6.82 0.86 -13.59
N SER A 10 -6.92 1.39 -14.80
CA SER A 10 -5.77 1.65 -15.71
C SER A 10 -5.09 3.01 -15.44
N GLY A 11 -5.21 3.54 -14.22
CA GLY A 11 -4.53 4.73 -13.73
C GLY A 11 -3.01 4.54 -13.55
N GLY A 12 -2.38 5.44 -12.79
CA GLY A 12 -0.93 5.40 -12.54
C GLY A 12 -0.47 4.11 -11.88
N ALA A 13 -1.15 3.69 -10.80
CA ALA A 13 -0.83 2.47 -10.05
C ALA A 13 -1.02 1.21 -10.91
N GLY A 14 -2.19 1.06 -11.55
CA GLY A 14 -2.45 -0.11 -12.39
C GLY A 14 -1.47 -0.26 -13.55
N ARG A 15 -1.07 0.85 -14.21
CA ARG A 15 -0.03 0.82 -15.26
C ARG A 15 1.33 0.40 -14.71
N HIS A 16 1.69 0.87 -13.52
CA HIS A 16 2.95 0.49 -12.88
C HIS A 16 2.99 -1.02 -12.60
N VAL A 17 1.93 -1.57 -12.00
CA VAL A 17 1.84 -3.02 -11.74
C VAL A 17 1.86 -3.81 -13.05
N ALA A 18 1.13 -3.36 -14.09
CA ALA A 18 1.15 -4.00 -15.40
C ALA A 18 2.56 -4.03 -16.02
N GLU A 19 3.32 -2.94 -15.90
CA GLU A 19 4.70 -2.86 -16.37
C GLU A 19 5.62 -3.85 -15.61
N VAL A 20 5.51 -3.90 -14.28
CA VAL A 20 6.28 -4.83 -13.44
C VAL A 20 5.99 -6.28 -13.82
N LEU A 21 4.71 -6.66 -13.90
CA LEU A 21 4.29 -8.01 -14.27
C LEU A 21 4.79 -8.42 -15.67
N THR A 22 4.75 -7.50 -16.61
CA THR A 22 5.23 -7.73 -17.98
C THR A 22 6.74 -7.92 -18.02
N LYS A 23 7.50 -7.11 -17.29
CA LYS A 23 8.97 -7.21 -17.20
C LYS A 23 9.41 -8.50 -16.51
N ASP A 24 8.71 -8.91 -15.47
CA ASP A 24 8.98 -10.16 -14.75
C ASP A 24 8.67 -11.42 -15.62
N GLY A 25 7.78 -11.29 -16.60
CA GLY A 25 7.43 -12.35 -17.54
C GLY A 25 6.50 -13.43 -16.97
N ARG A 26 6.11 -13.36 -15.70
CA ARG A 26 5.14 -14.28 -15.08
C ARG A 26 3.69 -13.84 -15.25
N GLY A 27 3.45 -12.56 -15.59
CA GLY A 27 2.13 -12.02 -15.90
C GLY A 27 2.00 -11.62 -17.37
N ARG A 28 0.86 -11.93 -17.98
CA ARG A 28 0.47 -11.46 -19.31
C ARG A 28 -0.80 -10.64 -19.19
N ILE A 29 -0.72 -9.37 -19.54
CA ILE A 29 -1.89 -8.48 -19.48
C ILE A 29 -2.86 -8.85 -20.59
N THR A 30 -4.03 -9.34 -20.22
CA THR A 30 -5.09 -9.81 -21.13
C THR A 30 -6.33 -8.95 -21.10
N GLY A 31 -6.55 -8.19 -20.02
CA GLY A 31 -7.67 -7.28 -19.85
C GLY A 31 -7.26 -5.94 -19.25
N LEU A 32 -7.91 -4.86 -19.67
CA LEU A 32 -7.73 -3.51 -19.17
C LEU A 32 -9.10 -2.88 -18.92
N PHE A 33 -9.40 -2.56 -17.68
CA PHE A 33 -10.60 -1.85 -17.28
C PHE A 33 -10.28 -0.44 -16.78
N ASP A 34 -10.99 0.55 -17.27
CA ASP A 34 -11.06 1.88 -16.67
C ASP A 34 -12.29 2.62 -17.23
N PRO A 35 -13.13 3.28 -16.41
CA PRO A 35 -14.25 4.07 -16.88
C PRO A 35 -13.83 5.38 -17.55
N VAL A 36 -12.54 5.80 -17.40
CA VAL A 36 -11.99 7.01 -18.00
C VAL A 36 -11.29 6.67 -19.33
N PRO A 37 -11.86 7.04 -20.50
CA PRO A 37 -11.31 6.64 -21.80
C PRO A 37 -9.83 7.00 -22.00
N ALA A 38 -9.39 8.16 -21.52
CA ALA A 38 -8.01 8.62 -21.64
C ALA A 38 -7.01 7.76 -20.85
N GLN A 39 -7.42 7.14 -19.72
CA GLN A 39 -6.59 6.20 -18.98
C GLN A 39 -6.51 4.86 -19.71
N LEU A 40 -7.66 4.39 -20.21
CA LEU A 40 -7.75 3.14 -20.96
C LEU A 40 -6.90 3.19 -22.24
N GLU A 41 -6.99 4.27 -23.01
CA GLU A 41 -6.18 4.48 -24.21
C GLU A 41 -4.67 4.41 -23.93
N LYS A 42 -4.20 5.09 -22.89
CA LYS A 42 -2.77 5.07 -22.50
C LYS A 42 -2.30 3.65 -22.13
N SER A 43 -3.12 2.88 -21.43
CA SER A 43 -2.77 1.51 -21.05
C SER A 43 -2.81 0.56 -22.24
N GLN A 44 -3.76 0.75 -23.15
CA GLN A 44 -3.87 -0.06 -24.37
C GLN A 44 -2.73 0.18 -25.35
N GLN A 45 -2.14 1.39 -25.39
CA GLN A 45 -0.94 1.65 -26.18
C GLN A 45 0.26 0.81 -25.72
N ALA A 46 0.38 0.54 -24.41
CA ALA A 46 1.43 -0.30 -23.85
C ALA A 46 1.12 -1.81 -23.99
N HIS A 47 -0.16 -2.18 -24.05
CA HIS A 47 -0.65 -3.56 -24.12
C HIS A 47 -1.68 -3.71 -25.25
N PRO A 48 -1.26 -3.63 -26.52
CA PRO A 48 -2.19 -3.55 -27.67
C PRO A 48 -3.03 -4.83 -27.87
N ASP A 49 -2.54 -5.96 -27.38
CA ASP A 49 -3.22 -7.25 -27.48
C ASP A 49 -4.25 -7.51 -26.35
N ALA A 50 -4.31 -6.61 -25.35
CA ALA A 50 -5.26 -6.74 -24.24
C ALA A 50 -6.66 -6.28 -24.67
N THR A 51 -7.68 -7.01 -24.22
CA THR A 51 -9.07 -6.57 -24.36
C THR A 51 -9.32 -5.40 -23.41
N ALA A 52 -9.77 -4.27 -23.94
CA ALA A 52 -10.03 -3.07 -23.16
C ALA A 52 -11.52 -2.76 -23.09
N GLY A 53 -12.01 -2.28 -21.94
CA GLY A 53 -13.42 -1.96 -21.75
C GLY A 53 -13.69 -1.12 -20.51
N ASP A 54 -14.87 -0.50 -20.47
CA ASP A 54 -15.41 0.35 -19.40
C ASP A 54 -16.54 -0.34 -18.59
N ASP A 55 -16.82 -1.59 -18.88
CA ASP A 55 -17.75 -2.48 -18.16
C ASP A 55 -16.93 -3.62 -17.54
N TYR A 56 -16.76 -3.58 -16.23
CA TYR A 56 -15.85 -4.48 -15.51
C TYR A 56 -16.35 -5.92 -15.49
N GLU A 57 -17.63 -6.14 -15.18
CA GLU A 57 -18.24 -7.48 -15.11
C GLU A 57 -18.18 -8.17 -16.50
N ARG A 58 -18.60 -7.44 -17.53
CA ARG A 58 -18.52 -7.94 -18.90
C ARG A 58 -17.08 -8.28 -19.31
N LEU A 59 -16.12 -7.50 -18.87
CA LEU A 59 -14.71 -7.72 -19.20
C LEU A 59 -14.16 -8.96 -18.50
N LEU A 60 -14.55 -9.21 -17.25
CA LEU A 60 -14.24 -10.46 -16.54
C LEU A 60 -14.72 -11.68 -17.32
N ASP A 61 -15.99 -11.68 -17.76
CA ASP A 61 -16.58 -12.75 -18.58
C ASP A 61 -15.85 -12.97 -19.91
N GLN A 62 -15.40 -11.87 -20.55
CA GLN A 62 -14.77 -11.95 -21.88
C GLN A 62 -13.31 -12.43 -21.82
N VAL A 63 -12.61 -12.05 -20.76
CA VAL A 63 -11.14 -12.29 -20.63
C VAL A 63 -10.84 -13.58 -19.88
N ASP A 64 -11.70 -13.96 -18.91
CA ASP A 64 -11.52 -15.11 -18.02
C ASP A 64 -10.08 -15.16 -17.44
N PRO A 65 -9.65 -14.12 -16.66
CA PRO A 65 -8.27 -14.00 -16.22
C PRO A 65 -7.98 -14.91 -15.01
N ASP A 66 -6.72 -15.37 -14.90
CA ASP A 66 -6.26 -16.08 -13.68
C ASP A 66 -6.15 -15.12 -12.48
N VAL A 67 -5.76 -13.85 -12.74
CA VAL A 67 -5.51 -12.84 -11.71
C VAL A 67 -6.12 -11.51 -12.10
N VAL A 68 -6.74 -10.84 -11.15
CA VAL A 68 -7.14 -9.44 -11.28
C VAL A 68 -6.28 -8.56 -10.38
N VAL A 69 -5.75 -7.48 -10.92
CA VAL A 69 -5.11 -6.40 -10.16
C VAL A 69 -6.14 -5.30 -9.97
N VAL A 70 -6.56 -5.05 -8.74
CA VAL A 70 -7.49 -3.96 -8.39
C VAL A 70 -6.67 -2.74 -7.98
N ALA A 71 -6.72 -1.68 -8.79
CA ALA A 71 -5.92 -0.46 -8.67
C ALA A 71 -6.73 0.81 -9.00
N GLY A 72 -8.04 0.77 -8.75
CA GLY A 72 -8.97 1.89 -8.85
C GLY A 72 -8.94 2.81 -7.64
N PRO A 73 -9.95 3.68 -7.47
CA PRO A 73 -10.14 4.46 -6.25
C PRO A 73 -10.36 3.58 -5.02
N ASP A 74 -9.76 3.99 -3.88
CA ASP A 74 -9.71 3.21 -2.64
C ASP A 74 -11.08 2.64 -2.19
N HIS A 75 -12.15 3.42 -2.33
CA HIS A 75 -13.51 3.03 -1.91
C HIS A 75 -14.17 1.95 -2.80
N LEU A 76 -13.59 1.66 -3.97
CA LEU A 76 -14.10 0.64 -4.89
C LEU A 76 -13.37 -0.70 -4.74
N HIS A 77 -12.29 -0.76 -3.98
CA HIS A 77 -11.45 -1.95 -3.87
C HIS A 77 -12.25 -3.19 -3.42
N ALA A 78 -13.12 -3.04 -2.44
CA ALA A 78 -13.88 -4.17 -1.92
C ALA A 78 -14.82 -4.78 -2.96
N ASP A 79 -15.68 -3.97 -3.58
CA ASP A 79 -16.67 -4.46 -4.55
C ASP A 79 -15.99 -5.06 -5.79
N GLN A 80 -14.92 -4.40 -6.29
CA GLN A 80 -14.16 -4.89 -7.43
C GLN A 80 -13.43 -6.21 -7.13
N SER A 81 -12.86 -6.34 -5.93
CA SER A 81 -12.17 -7.56 -5.50
C SER A 81 -13.13 -8.73 -5.30
N ILE A 82 -14.26 -8.48 -4.66
CA ILE A 82 -15.30 -9.52 -4.42
C ILE A 82 -15.84 -10.01 -5.75
N MET A 83 -16.13 -9.11 -6.69
CA MET A 83 -16.58 -9.48 -8.04
C MET A 83 -15.57 -10.37 -8.75
N ALA A 84 -14.27 -10.03 -8.70
CA ALA A 84 -13.22 -10.86 -9.29
C ALA A 84 -13.14 -12.26 -8.65
N LEU A 85 -13.20 -12.33 -7.30
CA LEU A 85 -13.22 -13.60 -6.59
C LEU A 85 -14.42 -14.48 -6.98
N GLU A 86 -15.61 -13.88 -7.14
CA GLU A 86 -16.82 -14.58 -7.55
C GLU A 86 -16.77 -15.07 -9.01
N HIS A 87 -15.94 -14.42 -9.86
CA HIS A 87 -15.63 -14.89 -11.21
C HIS A 87 -14.46 -15.91 -11.25
N GLY A 88 -13.96 -16.36 -10.12
CA GLY A 88 -12.92 -17.40 -10.05
C GLY A 88 -11.48 -16.89 -10.16
N CYS A 89 -11.24 -15.57 -10.05
CA CYS A 89 -9.93 -14.97 -10.20
C CYS A 89 -9.22 -14.80 -8.86
N HIS A 90 -7.91 -15.02 -8.81
CA HIS A 90 -7.07 -14.53 -7.71
C HIS A 90 -6.99 -13.00 -7.76
N VAL A 91 -6.78 -12.33 -6.63
CA VAL A 91 -6.79 -10.86 -6.58
C VAL A 91 -5.54 -10.29 -5.93
N LEU A 92 -4.88 -9.35 -6.60
CA LEU A 92 -3.91 -8.43 -6.04
C LEU A 92 -4.58 -7.07 -5.90
N ILE A 93 -4.66 -6.55 -4.68
CA ILE A 93 -5.33 -5.28 -4.37
C ILE A 93 -4.27 -4.23 -4.05
N GLU A 94 -4.31 -3.09 -4.75
CA GLU A 94 -3.58 -1.91 -4.32
C GLU A 94 -4.01 -1.50 -2.89
N LYS A 95 -3.05 -0.92 -2.18
CA LYS A 95 -3.34 -0.42 -0.83
C LYS A 95 -4.19 0.89 -0.89
N PRO A 96 -5.03 1.13 0.10
CA PRO A 96 -5.37 0.23 1.20
C PRO A 96 -6.25 -0.95 0.75
N LEU A 97 -6.28 -2.03 1.52
CA LEU A 97 -7.15 -3.19 1.24
C LEU A 97 -8.60 -2.76 1.04
N ALA A 98 -9.12 -1.91 1.92
CA ALA A 98 -10.45 -1.32 1.91
C ALA A 98 -10.45 0.00 2.70
N THR A 99 -11.56 0.74 2.64
CA THR A 99 -11.73 2.02 3.37
C THR A 99 -12.50 1.88 4.67
N THR A 100 -13.15 0.73 4.91
CA THR A 100 -13.87 0.40 6.15
C THR A 100 -13.50 -1.00 6.64
N SER A 101 -13.68 -1.27 7.93
CA SER A 101 -13.50 -2.61 8.50
C SER A 101 -14.53 -3.60 7.97
N GLU A 102 -15.74 -3.13 7.71
CA GLU A 102 -16.82 -3.92 7.14
C GLU A 102 -16.46 -4.41 5.73
N ASP A 103 -15.91 -3.55 4.90
CA ASP A 103 -15.47 -3.90 3.54
C ASP A 103 -14.25 -4.83 3.57
N ALA A 104 -13.31 -4.60 4.48
CA ALA A 104 -12.19 -5.52 4.68
C ALA A 104 -12.69 -6.92 5.06
N GLN A 105 -13.68 -7.02 5.98
CA GLN A 105 -14.27 -8.30 6.35
C GLN A 105 -15.02 -8.96 5.18
N ARG A 106 -15.76 -8.19 4.36
CA ARG A 106 -16.42 -8.72 3.14
C ARG A 106 -15.42 -9.36 2.17
N ILE A 107 -14.22 -8.78 2.01
CA ILE A 107 -13.15 -9.36 1.18
C ILE A 107 -12.68 -10.69 1.79
N VAL A 108 -12.43 -10.73 3.10
CA VAL A 108 -12.01 -11.95 3.81
C VAL A 108 -13.08 -13.04 3.66
N ASP A 109 -14.35 -12.72 3.88
CA ASP A 109 -15.46 -13.66 3.75
C ASP A 109 -15.56 -14.21 2.31
N ALA A 110 -15.31 -13.37 1.30
CA ALA A 110 -15.29 -13.78 -0.10
C ALA A 110 -14.09 -14.69 -0.40
N GLN A 111 -12.91 -14.37 0.13
CA GLN A 111 -11.73 -15.21 0.02
C GLN A 111 -11.96 -16.60 0.63
N GLU A 112 -12.52 -16.67 1.84
CA GLU A 112 -12.82 -17.93 2.53
C GLU A 112 -13.84 -18.77 1.75
N ARG A 113 -14.88 -18.13 1.22
CA ARG A 113 -15.94 -18.79 0.44
C ARG A 113 -15.43 -19.36 -0.88
N THR A 114 -14.54 -18.64 -1.56
CA THR A 114 -14.02 -19.05 -2.88
C THR A 114 -12.77 -19.92 -2.81
N GLY A 115 -12.01 -19.85 -1.71
CA GLY A 115 -10.72 -20.52 -1.55
C GLY A 115 -9.59 -19.93 -2.42
N LEU A 116 -9.82 -18.78 -3.05
CA LEU A 116 -8.86 -18.10 -3.91
C LEU A 116 -7.86 -17.26 -3.10
N GLN A 117 -6.79 -16.82 -3.74
CA GLN A 117 -5.77 -16.00 -3.08
C GLN A 117 -6.11 -14.52 -3.21
N VAL A 118 -5.98 -13.80 -2.12
CA VAL A 118 -6.04 -12.34 -2.05
C VAL A 118 -4.73 -11.84 -1.44
N MET A 119 -4.14 -10.84 -2.06
CA MET A 119 -2.94 -10.16 -1.57
C MET A 119 -3.13 -8.65 -1.67
N THR A 120 -2.75 -7.92 -0.62
CA THR A 120 -2.64 -6.45 -0.68
C THR A 120 -1.21 -6.07 -1.04
N ASP A 121 -1.05 -5.08 -1.92
CA ASP A 121 0.27 -4.63 -2.39
C ASP A 121 0.96 -3.72 -1.35
N HIS A 122 1.47 -4.32 -0.28
CA HIS A 122 2.29 -3.67 0.73
C HIS A 122 3.77 -3.68 0.32
N THR A 123 4.11 -2.87 -0.68
CA THR A 123 5.46 -2.81 -1.29
C THR A 123 6.59 -2.55 -0.31
N VAL A 124 6.34 -1.82 0.80
CA VAL A 124 7.36 -1.47 1.80
C VAL A 124 8.00 -2.70 2.45
N ARG A 125 7.29 -3.83 2.53
CA ARG A 125 7.86 -5.11 2.99
C ARG A 125 8.99 -5.65 2.11
N TYR A 126 9.17 -5.09 0.90
CA TYR A 126 10.12 -5.55 -0.10
C TYR A 126 11.18 -4.49 -0.46
N ILE A 127 11.15 -3.32 0.17
CA ILE A 127 12.04 -2.20 -0.11
C ILE A 127 13.14 -2.11 0.94
N TYR A 128 14.40 -2.07 0.46
CA TYR A 128 15.56 -1.72 1.29
C TYR A 128 15.47 -0.25 1.78
N PRO A 129 15.84 0.06 3.02
CA PRO A 129 16.34 -0.83 4.07
C PRO A 129 15.24 -1.35 5.02
N TRP A 130 13.97 -1.09 4.78
CA TRP A 130 12.86 -1.41 5.69
C TRP A 130 12.69 -2.91 5.89
N ARG A 131 12.79 -3.66 4.78
CA ARG A 131 12.74 -5.11 4.80
C ARG A 131 13.84 -5.70 5.68
N GLU A 132 15.08 -5.27 5.45
CA GLU A 132 16.25 -5.77 6.18
C GLU A 132 16.20 -5.41 7.66
N MET A 133 15.73 -4.19 7.99
CA MET A 133 15.50 -3.77 9.37
C MET A 133 14.43 -4.64 10.06
N ALA A 134 13.33 -4.94 9.37
CA ALA A 134 12.30 -5.83 9.90
C ALA A 134 12.83 -7.26 10.11
N LEU A 135 13.55 -7.81 9.13
CA LEU A 135 14.14 -9.15 9.21
C LEU A 135 15.20 -9.26 10.34
N ALA A 136 16.06 -8.25 10.49
CA ALA A 136 17.04 -8.20 11.57
C ALA A 136 16.36 -8.12 12.96
N ALA A 137 15.27 -7.36 13.06
CA ALA A 137 14.48 -7.29 14.28
C ALA A 137 13.80 -8.63 14.63
N GLN A 138 13.24 -9.31 13.63
CA GLN A 138 12.63 -10.64 13.77
C GLN A 138 13.68 -11.73 14.10
N ALA A 139 14.91 -11.57 13.65
CA ALA A 139 16.04 -12.46 14.01
C ALA A 139 16.61 -12.21 15.40
N GLU A 140 15.98 -11.32 16.20
CA GLU A 140 16.40 -10.91 17.53
C GLU A 140 17.78 -10.23 17.61
N ASP A 141 18.28 -9.70 16.48
CA ASP A 141 19.59 -9.02 16.39
C ASP A 141 19.72 -7.79 17.30
N ILE A 142 18.56 -7.26 17.76
CA ILE A 142 18.47 -6.10 18.66
C ILE A 142 17.87 -6.45 20.04
N GLY A 143 17.66 -7.76 20.32
CA GLY A 143 16.97 -8.22 21.49
C GLY A 143 15.46 -7.92 21.46
N ARG A 144 14.82 -7.84 22.63
CA ARG A 144 13.37 -7.58 22.73
C ARG A 144 13.06 -6.14 22.30
N ILE A 145 12.16 -6.00 21.31
CA ILE A 145 11.69 -4.68 20.86
C ILE A 145 10.86 -4.02 21.96
N PHE A 146 11.17 -2.78 22.33
CA PHE A 146 10.39 -1.98 23.26
C PHE A 146 9.75 -0.76 22.63
N PHE A 147 10.28 -0.27 21.49
CA PHE A 147 9.73 0.87 20.76
C PHE A 147 9.99 0.74 19.26
N ILE A 148 8.98 1.06 18.46
CA ILE A 148 9.07 1.15 17.01
C ILE A 148 8.35 2.41 16.54
N GLN A 149 8.92 3.12 15.58
CA GLN A 149 8.24 4.26 14.96
C GLN A 149 8.38 4.24 13.46
N GLY A 150 7.31 4.65 12.78
CA GLY A 150 7.26 4.84 11.36
C GLY A 150 6.58 6.14 10.99
N GLU A 151 6.96 6.71 9.85
CA GLU A 151 6.42 7.97 9.36
C GLU A 151 6.11 7.89 7.87
N TYR A 152 5.01 8.55 7.47
CA TYR A 152 4.67 8.80 6.08
C TYR A 152 4.47 10.31 5.91
N ILE A 153 5.48 10.98 5.34
CA ILE A 153 5.50 12.44 5.15
C ILE A 153 5.61 12.70 3.66
N HIS A 154 4.48 12.98 3.02
CA HIS A 154 4.38 13.04 1.57
C HIS A 154 3.68 14.33 1.13
N ASP A 155 4.33 15.15 0.32
CA ASP A 155 3.70 16.27 -0.36
C ASP A 155 2.79 15.76 -1.48
N LEU A 156 1.49 15.69 -1.19
CA LEU A 156 0.47 15.27 -2.15
C LEU A 156 -0.27 16.45 -2.80
N TRP A 157 0.19 17.69 -2.58
CA TRP A 157 -0.46 18.89 -3.14
C TRP A 157 -0.71 18.78 -4.64
N SER A 158 0.23 18.23 -5.41
CA SER A 158 0.09 18.04 -6.85
C SER A 158 -1.06 17.11 -7.24
N HIS A 159 -1.45 16.18 -6.36
CA HIS A 159 -2.59 15.27 -6.58
C HIS A 159 -3.93 15.93 -6.22
N TYR A 160 -3.92 16.96 -5.41
CA TYR A 160 -5.11 17.65 -4.92
C TYR A 160 -5.43 18.93 -5.71
N SER A 161 -4.45 19.48 -6.42
CA SER A 161 -4.58 20.74 -7.19
C SER A 161 -5.08 20.50 -8.61
N PRO A 162 -6.25 21.06 -9.00
CA PRO A 162 -6.79 20.88 -10.35
C PRO A 162 -5.88 21.37 -11.49
N GLU A 163 -4.97 22.31 -11.19
CA GLU A 163 -4.02 22.85 -12.16
C GLU A 163 -2.82 21.95 -12.41
N SER A 164 -2.66 20.93 -11.57
CA SER A 164 -1.53 19.99 -11.66
C SER A 164 -1.75 18.92 -12.71
N PRO A 165 -0.72 18.54 -13.49
CA PRO A 165 -0.79 17.40 -14.41
C PRO A 165 -0.95 16.05 -13.68
N HIS A 166 -0.73 16.03 -12.37
CA HIS A 166 -0.88 14.84 -11.49
C HIS A 166 -2.22 14.82 -10.75
N TYR A 167 -3.10 15.80 -11.02
CA TYR A 167 -4.40 15.89 -10.38
C TYR A 167 -5.18 14.59 -10.42
N THR A 168 -5.65 14.18 -9.24
CA THR A 168 -6.36 12.92 -9.04
C THR A 168 -7.71 13.20 -8.35
N PRO A 169 -8.78 13.48 -9.13
CA PRO A 169 -10.05 14.02 -8.63
C PRO A 169 -10.69 13.22 -7.50
N TRP A 170 -10.63 11.90 -7.55
CA TRP A 170 -11.25 11.05 -6.53
C TRP A 170 -10.66 11.23 -5.13
N ARG A 171 -9.41 11.69 -5.03
CA ARG A 171 -8.76 11.90 -3.72
C ARG A 171 -9.39 13.01 -2.90
N ILE A 172 -10.01 13.98 -3.58
CA ILE A 172 -10.69 15.12 -2.96
C ILE A 172 -12.21 15.10 -3.19
N ASP A 173 -12.74 13.96 -3.64
CA ASP A 173 -14.19 13.76 -3.71
C ASP A 173 -14.81 13.89 -2.31
N ARG A 174 -15.93 14.60 -2.21
CA ARG A 174 -16.54 14.90 -0.90
C ARG A 174 -17.34 13.74 -0.31
N ASP A 175 -17.82 12.86 -1.17
CA ASP A 175 -18.62 11.71 -0.76
C ASP A 175 -17.71 10.53 -0.36
N ASN A 176 -16.56 10.40 -1.05
CA ASN A 176 -15.57 9.34 -0.81
C ASN A 176 -14.15 9.90 -0.83
N PRO A 177 -13.79 10.81 0.09
CA PRO A 177 -12.45 11.40 0.10
C PRO A 177 -11.39 10.38 0.46
N GLN A 178 -10.19 10.57 -0.07
CA GLN A 178 -9.06 9.78 0.38
C GLN A 178 -8.83 9.99 1.88
N ASN A 179 -8.68 8.90 2.62
CA ASN A 179 -8.17 8.94 3.98
C ASN A 179 -6.65 8.71 3.94
N ILE A 180 -5.86 9.73 4.28
CA ILE A 180 -4.40 9.63 4.21
C ILE A 180 -3.81 8.66 5.23
N LEU A 181 -4.47 8.40 6.34
CA LEU A 181 -4.03 7.38 7.30
C LEU A 181 -4.13 5.98 6.67
N LEU A 182 -5.19 5.71 5.90
CA LEU A 182 -5.34 4.44 5.16
C LEU A 182 -4.48 4.42 3.90
N GLY A 183 -4.50 5.48 3.08
CA GLY A 183 -3.80 5.50 1.79
C GLY A 183 -2.28 5.66 1.89
N GLY A 184 -1.77 6.26 2.97
CA GLY A 184 -0.34 6.50 3.20
C GLY A 184 0.17 5.86 4.49
N GLY A 185 -0.54 6.06 5.60
CA GLY A 185 -0.18 5.52 6.90
C GLY A 185 -0.23 3.99 6.98
N CYS A 186 -0.94 3.32 6.07
CA CYS A 186 -0.90 1.87 5.96
C CYS A 186 0.53 1.33 5.78
N HIS A 187 1.42 2.05 5.08
CA HIS A 187 2.79 1.61 4.87
C HIS A 187 3.60 1.46 6.17
N PRO A 188 3.75 2.51 7.01
CA PRO A 188 4.44 2.35 8.29
C PRO A 188 3.68 1.45 9.26
N ILE A 189 2.35 1.43 9.25
CA ILE A 189 1.56 0.55 10.12
C ILE A 189 1.82 -0.92 9.76
N ASP A 190 1.73 -1.26 8.49
CA ASP A 190 1.91 -2.62 8.01
C ASP A 190 3.31 -3.18 8.33
N ILE A 191 4.37 -2.42 8.02
CA ILE A 191 5.74 -2.87 8.31
C ILE A 191 6.00 -2.99 9.81
N MET A 192 5.39 -2.13 10.64
CA MET A 192 5.51 -2.23 12.10
C MET A 192 4.82 -3.47 12.65
N LEU A 193 3.60 -3.77 12.19
CA LEU A 193 2.86 -4.98 12.57
C LEU A 193 3.63 -6.23 12.16
N TRP A 194 4.18 -6.24 10.95
CA TRP A 194 5.00 -7.35 10.46
C TRP A 194 6.31 -7.51 11.24
N THR A 195 6.95 -6.41 11.64
CA THR A 195 8.21 -6.44 12.40
C THR A 195 8.04 -6.97 13.82
N ILE A 196 6.96 -6.53 14.52
CA ILE A 196 6.75 -6.88 15.94
C ILE A 196 6.11 -8.25 16.10
N ASP A 197 5.27 -8.67 15.17
CA ASP A 197 4.50 -9.93 15.22
C ASP A 197 3.78 -10.15 16.57
N SER A 198 3.09 -9.09 17.04
CA SER A 198 2.32 -9.11 18.29
C SER A 198 1.04 -8.30 18.11
N PRO A 199 -0.11 -8.73 18.68
CA PRO A 199 -1.37 -8.01 18.58
C PRO A 199 -1.30 -6.61 19.19
N VAL A 200 -1.98 -5.64 18.57
CA VAL A 200 -2.21 -4.32 19.15
C VAL A 200 -3.37 -4.40 20.13
N THR A 201 -3.16 -3.93 21.36
CA THR A 201 -4.14 -3.96 22.46
C THR A 201 -4.76 -2.62 22.78
N GLU A 202 -4.05 -1.52 22.50
CA GLU A 202 -4.53 -0.16 22.74
C GLU A 202 -4.09 0.75 21.59
N VAL A 203 -4.96 1.68 21.19
CA VAL A 203 -4.66 2.74 20.20
C VAL A 203 -5.12 4.08 20.73
N PHE A 204 -4.27 5.09 20.56
CA PHE A 204 -4.61 6.48 20.80
C PHE A 204 -4.15 7.33 19.62
N SER A 205 -4.96 8.33 19.22
CA SER A 205 -4.68 9.13 18.04
C SER A 205 -5.14 10.57 18.21
N TYR A 206 -4.40 11.50 17.63
CA TYR A 206 -4.85 12.83 17.26
C TYR A 206 -4.78 13.01 15.76
N SER A 207 -5.70 13.81 15.22
CA SER A 207 -5.69 14.22 13.82
C SER A 207 -6.01 15.72 13.68
N SER A 208 -5.69 16.27 12.53
CA SER A 208 -6.07 17.62 12.11
C SER A 208 -6.24 17.68 10.59
N GLY A 209 -7.12 18.57 10.10
CA GLY A 209 -7.50 18.71 8.71
C GLY A 209 -7.39 20.14 8.18
N PHE A 210 -6.28 20.85 8.47
CA PHE A 210 -6.11 22.22 8.01
C PHE A 210 -4.80 22.49 7.27
N SER A 211 -3.94 21.49 7.09
CA SER A 211 -2.67 21.69 6.40
C SER A 211 -2.84 21.74 4.87
N VAL A 212 -3.86 21.09 4.34
CA VAL A 212 -4.25 21.16 2.93
C VAL A 212 -5.57 21.93 2.79
N PRO A 213 -5.56 23.18 2.32
CA PRO A 213 -6.79 23.97 2.20
C PRO A 213 -7.85 23.32 1.31
N GLY A 214 -9.04 23.10 1.86
CA GLY A 214 -10.17 22.51 1.14
C GLY A 214 -10.15 20.99 0.99
N PHE A 215 -9.17 20.32 1.58
CA PHE A 215 -9.17 18.85 1.64
C PHE A 215 -10.34 18.37 2.50
N PRO A 216 -11.13 17.39 2.06
CA PRO A 216 -12.41 17.06 2.70
C PRO A 216 -12.28 16.15 3.92
N SER A 217 -11.09 15.68 4.27
CA SER A 217 -10.82 14.86 5.46
C SER A 217 -9.59 15.38 6.21
N ASP A 218 -9.26 14.76 7.35
CA ASP A 218 -8.01 15.06 8.04
C ASP A 218 -6.80 14.67 7.18
N ASP A 219 -5.76 15.48 7.22
CA ASP A 219 -4.56 15.37 6.40
C ASP A 219 -3.26 15.20 7.21
N CYS A 220 -3.40 15.14 8.54
CA CYS A 220 -2.31 14.96 9.48
C CYS A 220 -2.78 14.08 10.65
N TYR A 221 -2.00 13.05 10.98
CA TYR A 221 -2.30 12.11 12.07
C TYR A 221 -1.05 11.78 12.88
N ILE A 222 -1.23 11.63 14.19
CA ILE A 222 -0.29 10.91 15.04
C ILE A 222 -1.05 9.77 15.71
N VAL A 223 -0.50 8.56 15.61
CA VAL A 223 -1.08 7.34 16.19
C VAL A 223 -0.06 6.72 17.12
N VAL A 224 -0.48 6.35 18.32
CA VAL A 224 0.32 5.59 19.29
C VAL A 224 -0.41 4.28 19.56
N MET A 225 0.34 3.18 19.54
CA MET A 225 -0.17 1.82 19.74
C MET A 225 0.59 1.15 20.88
N ARG A 226 -0.12 0.33 21.66
CA ARG A 226 0.49 -0.63 22.59
C ARG A 226 0.28 -2.03 22.05
N PHE A 227 1.32 -2.81 22.05
CA PHE A 227 1.29 -4.22 21.68
C PHE A 227 1.13 -5.11 22.91
N GLU A 228 0.64 -6.33 22.71
CA GLU A 228 0.48 -7.32 23.81
C GLU A 228 1.81 -7.66 24.47
N ASN A 229 2.92 -7.69 23.71
CA ASN A 229 4.27 -7.88 24.23
C ASN A 229 4.87 -6.64 24.94
N GLU A 230 4.04 -5.63 25.24
CA GLU A 230 4.34 -4.36 25.90
C GLU A 230 5.16 -3.36 25.08
N ALA A 231 5.52 -3.67 23.81
CA ALA A 231 6.15 -2.71 22.93
C ALA A 231 5.20 -1.53 22.64
N ILE A 232 5.79 -0.38 22.35
CA ILE A 232 5.06 0.84 21.96
C ILE A 232 5.36 1.14 20.48
N GLY A 233 4.31 1.36 19.69
CA GLY A 233 4.40 1.84 18.32
C GLY A 233 3.97 3.30 18.20
N LYS A 234 4.64 4.06 17.34
CA LYS A 234 4.26 5.43 16.96
C LYS A 234 4.24 5.55 15.44
N VAL A 235 3.16 6.11 14.91
CA VAL A 235 3.06 6.47 13.48
C VAL A 235 2.74 7.95 13.36
N PHE A 236 3.46 8.64 12.47
CA PHE A 236 3.13 9.99 12.03
C PHE A 236 2.85 9.99 10.53
N VAL A 237 1.74 10.63 10.14
CA VAL A 237 1.27 10.68 8.75
C VAL A 237 0.86 12.09 8.42
N THR A 238 1.35 12.63 7.30
CA THR A 238 0.82 13.88 6.74
C THR A 238 0.94 13.92 5.22
N SER A 239 -0.06 14.53 4.58
CA SER A 239 -0.03 14.88 3.15
C SER A 239 0.13 16.39 2.90
N GLY A 240 0.16 17.19 3.95
CA GLY A 240 0.20 18.66 3.88
C GLY A 240 1.57 19.28 4.08
N CYS A 241 2.65 18.49 4.03
CA CYS A 241 4.00 19.03 4.08
C CYS A 241 4.39 19.71 2.77
N SER A 242 5.41 20.57 2.81
CA SER A 242 6.04 21.11 1.61
C SER A 242 7.32 20.34 1.32
N GLY A 243 7.38 19.68 0.19
CA GLY A 243 8.46 18.78 -0.20
C GLY A 243 8.38 17.41 0.50
N ASN A 244 8.80 16.39 -0.22
CA ASN A 244 8.80 15.03 0.30
C ASN A 244 9.98 14.80 1.25
N GLN A 245 9.70 14.22 2.40
CA GLN A 245 10.74 13.68 3.27
C GLN A 245 10.97 12.19 2.97
N TRP A 246 11.04 11.90 1.68
CA TRP A 246 11.40 10.58 1.20
C TRP A 246 12.89 10.37 1.42
N THR A 247 13.23 9.23 1.95
CA THR A 247 14.58 8.71 1.86
C THR A 247 14.77 8.07 0.47
N GLU A 248 16.00 7.71 0.10
CA GLU A 248 16.26 6.97 -1.16
C GLU A 248 15.44 5.70 -1.30
N SER A 249 14.90 5.18 -0.19
CA SER A 249 14.07 3.99 -0.08
C SER A 249 12.55 4.24 -0.12
N GLY A 250 12.07 5.43 -0.45
CA GLY A 250 10.63 5.73 -0.62
C GLY A 250 9.97 6.39 0.59
N CYS A 251 8.83 5.91 1.05
CA CYS A 251 7.88 6.60 1.91
C CYS A 251 8.28 6.78 3.37
N GLY A 252 9.20 7.66 3.69
CA GLY A 252 9.31 8.12 5.06
C GLY A 252 10.37 7.41 5.88
N PHE A 253 10.04 7.00 7.09
CA PHE A 253 10.99 6.72 8.13
C PHE A 253 10.58 5.48 8.94
N LEU A 254 11.54 4.61 9.25
CA LEU A 254 11.38 3.51 10.19
C LEU A 254 12.55 3.51 11.17
N ALA A 255 12.27 3.35 12.46
CA ALA A 255 13.25 3.05 13.48
C ALA A 255 12.73 1.97 14.44
N VAL A 256 13.57 1.03 14.81
CA VAL A 256 13.25 -0.07 15.73
C VAL A 256 14.26 -0.09 16.86
N HIS A 257 13.78 -0.04 18.10
CA HIS A 257 14.61 0.01 19.29
C HIS A 257 14.37 -1.25 20.14
N GLY A 258 15.41 -2.03 20.31
CA GLY A 258 15.45 -3.22 21.14
C GLY A 258 16.36 -3.06 22.36
N THR A 259 16.34 -4.05 23.26
CA THR A 259 17.14 -4.05 24.50
C THR A 259 18.63 -4.05 24.23
N ASP A 260 19.06 -4.63 23.11
CA ASP A 260 20.47 -4.88 22.79
C ASP A 260 20.97 -4.05 21.60
N GLY A 261 20.05 -3.40 20.86
CA GLY A 261 20.42 -2.59 19.71
C GLY A 261 19.29 -1.71 19.16
N THR A 262 19.64 -0.93 18.14
CA THR A 262 18.74 -0.04 17.41
C THR A 262 18.97 -0.21 15.91
N LEU A 263 17.87 -0.30 15.15
CA LEU A 263 17.85 -0.28 13.70
C LEU A 263 17.34 1.08 13.22
N TYR A 264 18.13 1.76 12.41
CA TYR A 264 17.80 3.08 11.91
C TYR A 264 18.48 3.34 10.56
N LYS A 265 17.71 3.75 9.55
CA LYS A 265 18.20 4.04 8.19
C LYS A 265 19.09 2.96 7.57
N GLY A 266 18.77 1.69 7.81
CA GLY A 266 19.54 0.56 7.30
C GLY A 266 20.81 0.25 8.11
N GLU A 267 21.01 0.87 9.26
CA GLU A 267 22.12 0.61 10.15
C GLU A 267 21.64 -0.10 11.41
N LEU A 268 22.45 -1.06 11.85
CA LEU A 268 22.34 -1.73 13.14
C LEU A 268 23.40 -1.17 14.09
N SER A 269 22.97 -0.58 15.19
CA SER A 269 23.85 -0.07 16.26
C SER A 269 23.66 -0.86 17.53
N ARG A 270 24.75 -1.35 18.14
CA ARG A 270 24.77 -1.99 19.45
C ARG A 270 25.65 -1.20 20.42
N ARG A 271 25.39 -1.38 21.74
CA ARG A 271 26.22 -0.69 22.76
C ARG A 271 27.65 -1.19 22.68
N HIS A 272 28.59 -0.23 22.65
CA HIS A 272 30.05 -0.48 22.62
C HIS A 272 30.56 -1.15 21.34
N GLU A 273 29.78 -1.19 20.28
CA GLU A 273 30.15 -1.71 18.97
C GLU A 273 30.07 -0.60 17.91
N GLU A 274 30.79 -0.74 16.82
CA GLU A 274 30.62 0.12 15.63
C GLU A 274 29.31 -0.25 14.94
N SER A 275 28.61 0.75 14.37
CA SER A 275 27.39 0.52 13.61
C SER A 275 27.70 -0.27 12.33
N VAL A 276 26.82 -1.18 11.98
CA VAL A 276 26.92 -2.02 10.79
C VAL A 276 25.77 -1.67 9.84
N THR A 277 26.11 -1.41 8.58
CA THR A 277 25.10 -1.25 7.53
C THR A 277 24.54 -2.62 7.16
N LEU A 278 23.20 -2.73 7.11
CA LEU A 278 22.53 -3.93 6.65
C LEU A 278 22.73 -4.10 5.13
N GLU A 279 22.97 -5.33 4.69
CA GLU A 279 23.09 -5.62 3.27
C GLU A 279 21.70 -5.74 2.62
N ASP A 280 21.55 -5.22 1.41
CA ASP A 280 20.32 -5.40 0.62
C ASP A 280 20.23 -6.85 0.15
N SER A 281 19.26 -7.59 0.66
CA SER A 281 19.02 -9.01 0.32
C SER A 281 18.02 -9.17 -0.84
N SER A 282 17.58 -8.09 -1.46
CA SER A 282 16.63 -8.12 -2.57
C SER A 282 17.28 -8.31 -3.95
N ALA A 283 18.61 -8.35 -4.02
CA ALA A 283 19.39 -8.47 -5.25
C ALA A 283 19.41 -9.90 -5.80
#